data_d8a90eb983170093a4ba5c55e0a30eeb
#
_entry.id   d8a90eb983170093a4ba5c55e0a30eeb
#
_cell.length_a   1.000
_cell.length_b   1.000
_cell.length_c   1.000
_cell.angle_alpha   90.00
_cell.angle_beta   90.00
_cell.angle_gamma   90.00
#
_symmetry.space_group_name_H-M   'P 1'
#
loop_
_entity.id
_entity.type
_entity.pdbx_description
1 polymer ?
#
loop_
_entity_poly.entity_id
_entity_poly.type
_entity_poly.pdbx_seq_one_letter_code
_entity_poly.pdbx_strand_id
1 'polypeptide(L)'
;TIAGSDTTGSAGLQADLKTFQEYGTFGMSAITSIVTMDINDNWSHNIETIEPEVVGRQLETVFAGGKPDALKTGMLGDCCRP
;
A
#
# COMPACT_ATOMS: atom_id res chain seq x y z
N THR A 1 -6.88 1.25 -1.78
CA THR A 1 -6.17 0.47 -0.77
C THR A 1 -5.15 1.33 -0.02
N ILE A 2 -5.01 1.11 1.24
CA ILE A 2 -3.98 1.71 2.11
C ILE A 2 -3.10 0.55 2.53
N ALA A 3 -1.92 0.43 1.95
CA ALA A 3 -1.11 -0.78 2.13
C ALA A 3 0.35 -0.55 1.77
N GLY A 4 1.17 -1.56 2.02
CA GLY A 4 2.56 -1.57 1.62
C GLY A 4 2.72 -1.89 0.15
N SER A 5 3.79 -1.37 -0.43
CA SER A 5 4.19 -1.68 -1.81
C SER A 5 5.14 -2.88 -1.80
N ASP A 6 4.75 -3.95 -2.47
CA ASP A 6 5.58 -5.12 -2.68
C ASP A 6 6.29 -5.00 -4.03
N THR A 7 7.60 -4.86 -4.00
CA THR A 7 8.40 -4.69 -5.21
C THR A 7 8.20 -5.83 -6.21
N THR A 8 7.92 -7.04 -5.75
CA THR A 8 7.67 -8.18 -6.64
C THR A 8 6.30 -8.15 -7.30
N GLY A 9 5.37 -7.37 -6.76
CA GLY A 9 4.02 -7.27 -7.29
C GLY A 9 3.09 -8.41 -6.93
N SER A 10 3.54 -9.37 -6.13
CA SER A 10 2.74 -10.55 -5.80
C SER A 10 1.85 -10.38 -4.58
N ALA A 11 2.05 -9.32 -3.82
CA ALA A 11 1.27 -9.02 -2.62
C ALA A 11 1.10 -7.51 -2.48
N GLY A 12 0.62 -7.04 -1.34
CA GLY A 12 0.51 -5.63 -1.03
C GLY A 12 -0.45 -4.88 -1.94
N LEU A 13 -0.19 -3.59 -2.12
CA LEU A 13 -1.09 -2.74 -2.92
C LEU A 13 -1.14 -3.16 -4.39
N GLN A 14 -0.06 -3.72 -4.93
CA GLN A 14 -0.05 -4.17 -6.32
C GLN A 14 -1.04 -5.31 -6.55
N ALA A 15 -1.10 -6.27 -5.62
CA ALA A 15 -2.08 -7.34 -5.69
C ALA A 15 -3.50 -6.80 -5.55
N ASP A 16 -3.71 -5.82 -4.67
CA ASP A 16 -5.01 -5.19 -4.47
C ASP A 16 -5.48 -4.48 -5.74
N LEU A 17 -4.60 -3.70 -6.38
CA LEU A 17 -4.94 -2.96 -7.59
C LEU A 17 -5.28 -3.90 -8.75
N LYS A 18 -4.55 -5.00 -8.88
CA LYS A 18 -4.85 -6.02 -9.89
C LYS A 18 -6.22 -6.63 -9.66
N THR A 19 -6.55 -6.92 -8.41
CA THR A 19 -7.84 -7.48 -8.03
C THR A 19 -8.97 -6.49 -8.32
N PHE A 20 -8.79 -5.22 -7.97
CA PHE A 20 -9.78 -4.18 -8.24
C PHE A 20 -10.07 -4.11 -9.74
N GLN A 21 -9.04 -4.14 -10.57
CA GLN A 21 -9.19 -4.06 -12.01
C GLN A 21 -9.92 -5.28 -12.57
N GLU A 22 -9.63 -6.48 -12.04
CA GLU A 22 -10.32 -7.71 -12.47
C GLU A 22 -11.83 -7.63 -12.23
N TYR A 23 -12.24 -6.95 -11.18
CA TYR A 23 -13.67 -6.76 -10.86
C TYR A 23 -14.26 -5.49 -11.46
N GLY A 24 -13.53 -4.83 -12.36
CA GLY A 24 -14.04 -3.65 -13.05
C GLY A 24 -14.11 -2.40 -12.18
N THR A 25 -13.37 -2.34 -11.08
CA THR A 25 -13.33 -1.18 -10.20
C THR A 25 -12.08 -0.34 -10.46
N PHE A 26 -12.20 0.96 -10.25
CA PHE A 26 -11.08 1.89 -10.37
C PHE A 26 -10.32 1.91 -9.05
N GLY A 27 -9.03 1.53 -9.09
CA GLY A 27 -8.21 1.44 -7.89
C GLY A 27 -7.38 2.68 -7.66
N MET A 28 -7.36 3.15 -6.41
CA MET A 28 -6.44 4.17 -5.94
C MET A 28 -5.69 3.64 -4.74
N SER A 29 -4.52 4.18 -4.45
CA SER A 29 -3.68 3.66 -3.38
C SER A 29 -3.00 4.75 -2.57
N ALA A 30 -2.81 4.47 -1.28
CA ALA A 30 -1.91 5.21 -0.41
C ALA A 30 -0.86 4.22 0.10
N ILE A 31 0.41 4.57 -0.06
CA ILE A 31 1.53 3.70 0.27
C ILE A 31 1.96 3.94 1.72
N THR A 32 1.98 2.88 2.52
CA THR A 32 2.40 2.96 3.92
C THR A 32 3.84 2.51 4.14
N SER A 33 4.34 1.66 3.25
CA SER A 33 5.71 1.14 3.34
C SER A 33 6.14 0.60 1.99
N ILE A 34 7.43 0.40 1.83
CA ILE A 34 8.00 -0.24 0.65
C ILE A 34 8.74 -1.49 1.13
N VAL A 35 8.38 -2.63 0.55
CA VAL A 35 8.98 -3.91 0.92
C VAL A 35 9.89 -4.38 -0.20
N THR A 36 11.14 -4.64 0.14
CA THR A 36 12.11 -5.25 -0.75
C THR A 36 12.60 -6.55 -0.15
N MET A 37 13.22 -7.39 -0.96
CA MET A 37 13.77 -8.66 -0.51
C MET A 37 15.22 -8.76 -0.91
N ASP A 38 16.05 -9.29 0.00
CA ASP A 38 17.46 -9.51 -0.28
C ASP A 38 17.68 -10.94 -0.75
N ILE A 39 17.97 -11.10 -2.03
CA ILE A 39 18.18 -12.42 -2.62
C ILE A 39 19.46 -13.08 -2.10
N ASN A 40 20.41 -12.30 -1.59
CA ASN A 40 21.66 -12.79 -1.03
C ASN A 40 21.53 -13.18 0.45
N ASP A 41 20.40 -12.88 1.06
CA ASP A 41 20.14 -13.21 2.46
C ASP A 41 18.83 -13.99 2.57
N ASN A 42 18.72 -15.04 1.76
CA ASN A 42 17.59 -15.98 1.79
C ASN A 42 16.23 -15.31 1.66
N TRP A 43 16.13 -14.29 0.78
CA TRP A 43 14.90 -13.54 0.53
C TRP A 43 14.35 -12.82 1.76
N SER A 44 15.22 -12.42 2.68
CA SER A 44 14.79 -11.66 3.85
C SER A 44 14.13 -10.35 3.43
N HIS A 45 13.08 -9.97 4.14
CA HIS A 45 12.32 -8.76 3.84
C HIS A 45 12.97 -7.54 4.48
N ASN A 46 13.13 -6.47 3.70
CA ASN A 46 13.46 -5.14 4.20
C ASN A 46 12.24 -4.25 4.03
N ILE A 47 11.88 -3.53 5.08
CA ILE A 47 10.68 -2.70 5.10
C ILE A 47 11.09 -1.26 5.36
N GLU A 48 10.79 -0.39 4.42
CA GLU A 48 10.92 1.07 4.58
C GLU A 48 9.54 1.63 4.88
N THR A 49 9.35 2.13 6.09
CA THR A 49 8.08 2.70 6.50
C THR A 49 7.98 4.15 6.03
N ILE A 50 6.87 4.49 5.40
CA ILE A 50 6.59 5.86 4.97
C ILE A 50 6.13 6.67 6.18
N GLU A 51 6.65 7.90 6.30
CA GLU A 51 6.26 8.79 7.39
C GLU A 51 4.74 9.00 7.40
N PRO A 52 4.11 9.01 8.60
CA PRO A 52 2.65 9.15 8.67
C PRO A 52 2.10 10.39 7.99
N GLU A 53 2.83 11.51 8.03
CA GLU A 53 2.38 12.72 7.34
C GLU A 53 2.38 12.58 5.82
N VAL A 54 3.27 11.76 5.26
CA VAL A 54 3.28 11.47 3.83
C VAL A 54 2.11 10.57 3.46
N VAL A 55 1.80 9.60 4.30
CA VAL A 55 0.60 8.78 4.13
C VAL A 55 -0.64 9.67 4.15
N GLY A 56 -0.70 10.61 5.10
CA GLY A 56 -1.80 11.56 5.18
C GLY A 56 -1.98 12.40 3.93
N ARG A 57 -0.87 12.88 3.34
CA ARG A 57 -0.94 13.65 2.08
C ARG A 57 -1.43 12.82 0.91
N GLN A 58 -1.06 11.54 0.87
CA GLN A 58 -1.59 10.63 -0.15
C GLN A 58 -3.10 10.47 -0.02
N LEU A 59 -3.58 10.29 1.21
CA LEU A 59 -5.01 10.18 1.48
C LEU A 59 -5.77 11.46 1.11
N GLU A 60 -5.20 12.62 1.41
CA GLU A 60 -5.79 13.89 1.00
C GLU A 60 -5.97 13.95 -0.52
N THR A 61 -4.97 13.50 -1.27
CA THR A 61 -5.05 13.46 -2.73
C THR A 61 -6.14 12.52 -3.20
N VAL A 62 -6.24 11.34 -2.59
CA VAL A 62 -7.28 10.38 -2.94
C VAL A 62 -8.67 10.95 -2.71
N PHE A 63 -8.89 11.55 -1.54
CA PHE A 63 -10.21 12.10 -1.19
C PHE A 63 -10.54 13.39 -1.92
N ALA A 64 -9.55 14.09 -2.47
CA ALA A 64 -9.78 15.30 -3.25
C ALA A 64 -10.56 15.02 -4.54
N GLY A 65 -10.44 13.82 -5.07
CA GLY A 65 -11.18 13.40 -6.27
C GLY A 65 -12.60 12.93 -6.00
N GLY A 66 -13.03 12.93 -4.75
CA GLY A 66 -14.35 12.46 -4.36
C GLY A 66 -14.23 11.35 -3.33
N LYS A 67 -15.38 10.96 -2.77
CA LYS A 67 -15.42 9.94 -1.74
C LYS A 67 -15.30 8.53 -2.37
N PRO A 68 -14.34 7.71 -1.93
CA PRO A 68 -14.29 6.32 -2.38
C PRO A 68 -15.51 5.54 -1.93
N ASP A 69 -15.93 4.58 -2.74
CA ASP A 69 -17.07 3.71 -2.41
C ASP A 69 -16.70 2.65 -1.39
N ALA A 70 -15.46 2.20 -1.41
CA ALA A 70 -14.97 1.17 -0.50
C ALA A 70 -13.48 1.35 -0.24
N LEU A 71 -13.00 0.77 0.84
CA LEU A 71 -11.66 0.93 1.33
C LEU A 71 -11.13 -0.42 1.84
N LYS A 72 -9.90 -0.74 1.49
CA LYS A 72 -9.22 -1.93 1.99
C LYS A 72 -7.90 -1.50 2.61
N THR A 73 -7.59 -2.00 3.78
CA THR A 73 -6.30 -1.78 4.43
C THR A 73 -5.47 -3.05 4.43
N GLY A 74 -4.17 -2.89 4.21
CA GLY A 74 -3.19 -3.96 4.34
C GLY A 74 -2.20 -3.62 5.45
N MET A 75 -0.90 -3.76 5.16
CA MET A 75 0.14 -3.40 6.12
C MET A 75 0.13 -1.89 6.36
N LEU A 76 0.01 -1.48 7.61
CA LEU A 76 -0.08 -0.07 7.98
C LEU A 76 1.22 0.50 8.57
N GLY A 77 2.30 -0.25 8.54
CA GLY A 77 3.58 0.19 9.04
C GLY A 77 3.57 0.43 10.54
N ASP A 78 4.21 1.52 10.97
CA ASP A 78 4.32 1.84 12.39
C ASP A 78 3.09 2.51 12.99
N CYS A 79 2.11 2.84 12.18
CA CYS A 79 0.94 3.58 12.65
C CYS A 79 0.15 2.84 13.73
N CYS A 80 0.26 1.51 13.78
CA CYS A 80 -0.51 0.66 14.68
C CYS A 80 0.34 0.06 15.81
N ARG A 81 1.55 0.52 15.98
CA ARG A 81 2.39 0.07 17.08
C ARG A 81 1.98 0.73 18.39
N PRO A 82 1.95 -0.03 19.45
CA PRO A 82 1.67 0.56 20.77
C PRO A 82 2.77 1.55 21.18
#